data_a7802d1c54b9d4885e1d4091068137ef
#
_entry.id   a7802d1c54b9d4885e1d4091068137ef
#
_cell.length_a   1.000
_cell.length_b   1.000
_cell.length_c   1.000
_cell.angle_alpha   90.00
_cell.angle_beta   90.00
_cell.angle_gamma   90.00
#
_symmetry.space_group_name_H-M   'P 1'
#
loop_
_entity.id
_entity.type
_entity.pdbx_description
1 polymer ?
#
loop_
_entity_poly.entity_id
_entity_poly.type
_entity_poly.pdbx_seq_one_letter_code
_entity_poly.pdbx_strand_id
1 'polypeptide(L)'
;MAMESEVQPKVHIVLLNWNSFGETSVCLTSLKDLRYDNRVVIVVDNGSTDDSVARIKAEFPWVEVILAGKNLGFPCGCNIGMRRALEDGADYVWLLNNDATADPGALEAMVAKAESDPRLGAIGSAIYEMEEPSKLQAWGGGYVNFWMGHARHYLAPIPDQKVDYITGASFLIPRAAMESVGLLDEGIFLYWDDPEYCWRLKRAGWKIGVAGDSKIWHKGMTAYGKKSPRMDTFFNASAARFFREYSPIPMISVWVGVTLRMGKRLLMGDFDRARAVWAGATQKNSVPAPGRVMSMNSNRPTIKSDPQVEPKIESENHFERSAGGRR
;
A
#
# COMPACT_ATOMS: atom_id res chain seq x y z
N MET A 1 30.01 -6.96 -29.58
CA MET A 1 29.84 -6.58 -28.17
C MET A 1 28.50 -7.15 -27.76
N ALA A 2 28.45 -8.20 -26.95
CA ALA A 2 27.24 -8.67 -26.35
C ALA A 2 26.78 -7.56 -25.38
N MET A 3 25.56 -7.03 -25.55
CA MET A 3 24.93 -6.19 -24.54
C MET A 3 24.78 -7.07 -23.30
N GLU A 4 25.50 -6.75 -22.23
CA GLU A 4 25.17 -7.28 -20.92
C GLU A 4 23.70 -6.93 -20.70
N SER A 5 22.86 -7.94 -20.53
CA SER A 5 21.47 -7.71 -20.15
C SER A 5 21.49 -7.03 -18.79
N GLU A 6 21.15 -5.74 -18.75
CA GLU A 6 20.96 -5.00 -17.50
C GLU A 6 19.98 -5.82 -16.66
N VAL A 7 20.45 -6.26 -15.49
CA VAL A 7 19.62 -7.05 -14.57
C VAL A 7 18.49 -6.12 -14.08
N GLN A 8 17.27 -6.43 -14.44
CA GLN A 8 16.11 -5.65 -13.98
C GLN A 8 16.11 -5.58 -12.45
N PRO A 9 15.87 -4.40 -11.84
CA PRO A 9 15.70 -4.27 -10.40
C PRO A 9 14.61 -5.21 -9.85
N LYS A 10 14.79 -5.74 -8.66
CA LYS A 10 13.81 -6.63 -8.01
C LYS A 10 12.68 -5.81 -7.38
N VAL A 11 11.45 -6.02 -7.85
CA VAL A 11 10.27 -5.31 -7.36
C VAL A 11 9.34 -6.25 -6.59
N HIS A 12 8.97 -5.85 -5.37
CA HIS A 12 7.91 -6.51 -4.63
C HIS A 12 6.62 -5.68 -4.74
N ILE A 13 5.55 -6.31 -5.21
CA ILE A 13 4.21 -5.72 -5.26
C ILE A 13 3.48 -6.15 -4.01
N VAL A 14 3.08 -5.20 -3.18
CA VAL A 14 2.40 -5.46 -1.91
C VAL A 14 0.94 -5.02 -2.01
N LEU A 15 0.04 -5.96 -1.85
CA LEU A 15 -1.41 -5.77 -1.78
C LEU A 15 -1.89 -6.00 -0.36
N LEU A 16 -2.87 -5.20 0.09
CA LEU A 16 -3.54 -5.43 1.37
C LEU A 16 -4.97 -5.94 1.13
N ASN A 17 -5.26 -7.16 1.59
CA ASN A 17 -6.60 -7.74 1.53
C ASN A 17 -7.29 -7.69 2.89
N TRP A 18 -8.58 -7.34 2.91
CA TRP A 18 -9.43 -7.47 4.07
C TRP A 18 -10.88 -7.71 3.64
N ASN A 19 -11.37 -8.96 3.76
CA ASN A 19 -12.72 -9.39 3.34
C ASN A 19 -13.09 -8.92 1.92
N SER A 20 -12.17 -9.08 0.97
CA SER A 20 -12.29 -8.47 -0.36
C SER A 20 -11.69 -9.34 -1.46
N PHE A 21 -11.98 -10.67 -1.42
CA PHE A 21 -11.46 -11.60 -2.43
C PHE A 21 -11.81 -11.17 -3.86
N GLY A 22 -13.05 -10.70 -4.09
CA GLY A 22 -13.52 -10.33 -5.43
C GLY A 22 -12.63 -9.27 -6.09
N GLU A 23 -12.34 -8.20 -5.38
CA GLU A 23 -11.45 -7.14 -5.85
C GLU A 23 -10.00 -7.63 -5.97
N THR A 24 -9.52 -8.32 -4.95
CA THR A 24 -8.14 -8.86 -4.93
C THR A 24 -7.90 -9.83 -6.10
N SER A 25 -8.86 -10.67 -6.45
CA SER A 25 -8.73 -11.61 -7.57
C SER A 25 -8.63 -10.90 -8.92
N VAL A 26 -9.39 -9.84 -9.12
CA VAL A 26 -9.32 -9.01 -10.34
C VAL A 26 -7.97 -8.30 -10.43
N CYS A 27 -7.49 -7.72 -9.33
CA CYS A 27 -6.17 -7.11 -9.24
C CYS A 27 -5.07 -8.14 -9.58
N LEU A 28 -5.03 -9.28 -8.90
CA LEU A 28 -4.05 -10.33 -9.11
C LEU A 28 -4.07 -10.87 -10.55
N THR A 29 -5.24 -10.95 -11.16
CA THR A 29 -5.35 -11.35 -12.57
C THR A 29 -4.64 -10.36 -13.49
N SER A 30 -4.80 -9.05 -13.28
CA SER A 30 -4.09 -8.04 -14.07
C SER A 30 -2.57 -8.06 -13.88
N LEU A 31 -2.10 -8.46 -12.69
CA LEU A 31 -0.66 -8.56 -12.41
C LEU A 31 0.03 -9.72 -13.12
N LYS A 32 -0.70 -10.73 -13.59
CA LYS A 32 -0.13 -11.81 -14.42
C LYS A 32 0.39 -11.29 -15.76
N ASP A 33 -0.27 -10.28 -16.30
CA ASP A 33 0.00 -9.73 -17.63
C ASP A 33 1.10 -8.64 -17.63
N LEU A 34 1.68 -8.31 -16.46
CA LEU A 34 2.78 -7.35 -16.37
C LEU A 34 4.02 -7.84 -17.14
N ARG A 35 4.58 -6.96 -17.97
CA ARG A 35 5.78 -7.23 -18.77
C ARG A 35 7.10 -7.13 -18.00
N TYR A 36 7.04 -7.00 -16.68
CA TYR A 36 8.20 -6.91 -15.80
C TYR A 36 8.43 -8.24 -15.11
N ASP A 37 9.53 -8.94 -15.42
CA ASP A 37 9.74 -10.33 -14.99
C ASP A 37 10.29 -10.43 -13.56
N ASN A 38 11.23 -9.55 -13.15
CA ASN A 38 11.86 -9.61 -11.83
C ASN A 38 10.96 -9.02 -10.74
N ARG A 39 9.76 -9.63 -10.57
CA ARG A 39 8.77 -9.22 -9.59
C ARG A 39 8.33 -10.36 -8.67
N VAL A 40 7.99 -10.00 -7.45
CA VAL A 40 7.35 -10.87 -6.45
C VAL A 40 6.04 -10.21 -6.02
N VAL A 41 4.96 -10.97 -5.88
CA VAL A 41 3.68 -10.44 -5.40
C VAL A 41 3.38 -10.98 -4.02
N ILE A 42 3.15 -10.07 -3.07
CA ILE A 42 2.79 -10.36 -1.68
C ILE A 42 1.37 -9.85 -1.44
N VAL A 43 0.49 -10.71 -0.97
CA VAL A 43 -0.80 -10.32 -0.40
C VAL A 43 -0.73 -10.42 1.11
N VAL A 44 -0.85 -9.28 1.79
CA VAL A 44 -1.02 -9.27 3.25
C VAL A 44 -2.51 -9.34 3.55
N ASP A 45 -2.94 -10.42 4.17
CA ASP A 45 -4.31 -10.54 4.67
C ASP A 45 -4.42 -9.85 6.04
N ASN A 46 -5.17 -8.79 6.09
CA ASN A 46 -5.33 -7.92 7.26
C ASN A 46 -6.40 -8.42 8.24
N GLY A 47 -6.44 -9.74 8.44
CA GLY A 47 -7.37 -10.40 9.37
C GLY A 47 -8.78 -10.56 8.78
N SER A 48 -8.89 -11.10 7.57
CA SER A 48 -10.17 -11.46 6.96
C SER A 48 -10.87 -12.56 7.74
N THR A 49 -12.19 -12.51 7.74
CA THR A 49 -13.08 -13.49 8.38
C THR A 49 -13.91 -14.28 7.39
N ASP A 50 -13.78 -13.94 6.10
CA ASP A 50 -14.38 -14.64 4.97
C ASP A 50 -13.41 -15.69 4.38
N ASP A 51 -13.74 -16.25 3.21
CA ASP A 51 -12.94 -17.25 2.50
C ASP A 51 -11.77 -16.68 1.67
N SER A 52 -11.50 -15.37 1.76
CA SER A 52 -10.47 -14.66 0.95
C SER A 52 -9.13 -15.39 0.96
N VAL A 53 -8.61 -15.74 2.15
CA VAL A 53 -7.28 -16.36 2.28
C VAL A 53 -7.24 -17.72 1.58
N ALA A 54 -8.25 -18.56 1.80
CA ALA A 54 -8.30 -19.90 1.20
C ALA A 54 -8.37 -19.82 -0.33
N ARG A 55 -9.18 -18.90 -0.84
CA ARG A 55 -9.36 -18.69 -2.27
C ARG A 55 -8.12 -18.08 -2.93
N ILE A 56 -7.48 -17.08 -2.32
CA ILE A 56 -6.24 -16.50 -2.86
C ILE A 56 -5.18 -17.60 -2.99
N LYS A 57 -4.98 -18.43 -1.97
CA LYS A 57 -4.00 -19.53 -2.01
C LYS A 57 -4.31 -20.57 -3.08
N ALA A 58 -5.59 -20.88 -3.27
CA ALA A 58 -6.03 -21.89 -4.25
C ALA A 58 -5.96 -21.38 -5.69
N GLU A 59 -6.43 -20.15 -5.95
CA GLU A 59 -6.59 -19.60 -7.30
C GLU A 59 -5.32 -18.89 -7.80
N PHE A 60 -4.45 -18.41 -6.86
CA PHE A 60 -3.22 -17.69 -7.17
C PHE A 60 -1.98 -18.26 -6.44
N PRO A 61 -1.60 -19.53 -6.70
CA PRO A 61 -0.53 -20.24 -5.97
C PRO A 61 0.88 -19.61 -6.15
N TRP A 62 1.03 -18.67 -7.08
CA TRP A 62 2.27 -17.92 -7.34
C TRP A 62 2.43 -16.69 -6.43
N VAL A 63 1.44 -16.38 -5.59
CA VAL A 63 1.44 -15.22 -4.68
C VAL A 63 1.86 -15.65 -3.29
N GLU A 64 2.74 -14.88 -2.66
CA GLU A 64 3.05 -15.05 -1.23
C GLU A 64 1.91 -14.42 -0.40
N VAL A 65 1.29 -15.22 0.49
CA VAL A 65 0.20 -14.75 1.38
C VAL A 65 0.70 -14.69 2.81
N ILE A 66 0.66 -13.48 3.40
CA ILE A 66 1.06 -13.23 4.80
C ILE A 66 -0.17 -12.87 5.62
N LEU A 67 -0.33 -13.50 6.79
CA LEU A 67 -1.47 -13.26 7.67
C LEU A 67 -1.11 -12.27 8.77
N ALA A 68 -1.81 -11.14 8.85
CA ALA A 68 -1.66 -10.16 9.93
C ALA A 68 -2.41 -10.58 11.21
N GLY A 69 -3.32 -11.56 11.12
CA GLY A 69 -4.10 -12.11 12.23
C GLY A 69 -5.28 -11.25 12.69
N LYS A 70 -5.25 -9.95 12.47
CA LYS A 70 -6.34 -8.99 12.75
C LYS A 70 -6.20 -7.76 11.87
N ASN A 71 -7.28 -6.96 11.75
CA ASN A 71 -7.22 -5.68 11.02
C ASN A 71 -6.40 -4.65 11.82
N LEU A 72 -5.18 -4.38 11.33
CA LEU A 72 -4.22 -3.44 11.90
C LEU A 72 -4.32 -2.02 11.31
N GLY A 73 -5.21 -1.80 10.33
CA GLY A 73 -5.24 -0.59 9.50
C GLY A 73 -4.35 -0.72 8.27
N PHE A 74 -4.41 0.30 7.40
CA PHE A 74 -3.72 0.25 6.11
C PHE A 74 -2.19 0.31 6.25
N PRO A 75 -1.58 1.31 6.95
CA PRO A 75 -0.13 1.39 7.08
C PRO A 75 0.52 0.19 7.75
N CYS A 76 -0.05 -0.28 8.88
CA CYS A 76 0.50 -1.43 9.58
C CYS A 76 0.45 -2.70 8.72
N GLY A 77 -0.66 -2.91 8.01
CA GLY A 77 -0.80 -4.05 7.09
C GLY A 77 0.20 -3.98 5.95
N CYS A 78 0.32 -2.84 5.27
CA CYS A 78 1.31 -2.63 4.21
C CYS A 78 2.75 -2.82 4.72
N ASN A 79 3.06 -2.32 5.93
CA ASN A 79 4.39 -2.45 6.51
C ASN A 79 4.82 -3.90 6.74
N ILE A 80 3.90 -4.84 6.97
CA ILE A 80 4.22 -6.27 7.04
C ILE A 80 4.80 -6.74 5.70
N GLY A 81 4.13 -6.43 4.59
CA GLY A 81 4.61 -6.75 3.25
C GLY A 81 5.91 -6.02 2.89
N MET A 82 6.03 -4.73 3.25
CA MET A 82 7.24 -3.94 3.00
C MET A 82 8.46 -4.52 3.73
N ARG A 83 8.31 -4.94 5.01
CA ARG A 83 9.41 -5.59 5.76
C ARG A 83 9.81 -6.90 5.08
N ARG A 84 8.85 -7.73 4.70
CA ARG A 84 9.12 -8.98 3.99
C ARG A 84 9.82 -8.75 2.66
N ALA A 85 9.43 -7.73 1.91
CA ALA A 85 10.10 -7.32 0.67
C ALA A 85 11.55 -6.88 0.90
N LEU A 86 11.81 -6.07 1.93
CA LEU A 86 13.15 -5.63 2.30
C LEU A 86 14.05 -6.80 2.74
N GLU A 87 13.51 -7.76 3.50
CA GLU A 87 14.21 -8.99 3.91
C GLU A 87 14.59 -9.86 2.70
N ASP A 88 13.74 -9.89 1.66
CA ASP A 88 13.96 -10.63 0.42
C ASP A 88 14.81 -9.86 -0.62
N GLY A 89 15.38 -8.74 -0.24
CA GLY A 89 16.31 -7.98 -1.10
C GLY A 89 15.63 -7.18 -2.21
N ALA A 90 14.38 -6.71 -2.02
CA ALA A 90 13.72 -5.82 -2.98
C ALA A 90 14.52 -4.54 -3.23
N ASP A 91 14.66 -4.12 -4.47
CA ASP A 91 15.16 -2.79 -4.83
C ASP A 91 14.05 -1.75 -4.74
N TYR A 92 12.83 -2.16 -5.07
CA TYR A 92 11.62 -1.35 -4.99
C TYR A 92 10.48 -2.12 -4.34
N VAL A 93 9.60 -1.40 -3.63
CA VAL A 93 8.30 -1.89 -3.21
C VAL A 93 7.21 -1.08 -3.90
N TRP A 94 6.31 -1.76 -4.57
CA TRP A 94 5.11 -1.17 -5.14
C TRP A 94 3.90 -1.49 -4.27
N LEU A 95 3.43 -0.51 -3.50
CA LEU A 95 2.13 -0.60 -2.83
C LEU A 95 1.04 -0.37 -3.87
N LEU A 96 0.15 -1.34 -4.03
CA LEU A 96 -0.97 -1.28 -4.96
C LEU A 96 -2.25 -1.67 -4.21
N ASN A 97 -3.30 -0.85 -4.34
CA ASN A 97 -4.59 -1.21 -3.78
C ASN A 97 -5.15 -2.46 -4.44
N ASN A 98 -5.76 -3.31 -3.66
CA ASN A 98 -6.33 -4.58 -4.14
C ASN A 98 -7.61 -4.41 -4.99
N ASP A 99 -8.18 -3.20 -5.02
CA ASP A 99 -9.31 -2.81 -5.90
C ASP A 99 -8.85 -2.01 -7.14
N ALA A 100 -7.59 -2.21 -7.55
CA ALA A 100 -6.99 -1.63 -8.76
C ALA A 100 -6.60 -2.72 -9.76
N THR A 101 -6.51 -2.34 -11.03
CA THR A 101 -5.92 -3.15 -12.11
C THR A 101 -4.81 -2.38 -12.79
N ALA A 102 -3.77 -3.09 -13.24
CA ALA A 102 -2.59 -2.49 -13.85
C ALA A 102 -2.54 -2.75 -15.36
N ASP A 103 -2.13 -1.73 -16.13
CA ASP A 103 -1.70 -1.92 -17.50
C ASP A 103 -0.45 -2.83 -17.55
N PRO A 104 -0.31 -3.70 -18.55
CA PRO A 104 0.87 -4.57 -18.68
C PRO A 104 2.21 -3.85 -18.62
N GLY A 105 2.31 -2.60 -19.06
CA GLY A 105 3.52 -1.77 -19.00
C GLY A 105 3.64 -0.88 -17.74
N ALA A 106 2.69 -0.96 -16.81
CA ALA A 106 2.62 -0.01 -15.71
C ALA A 106 3.86 -0.06 -14.80
N LEU A 107 4.33 -1.25 -14.44
CA LEU A 107 5.49 -1.41 -13.57
C LEU A 107 6.79 -1.00 -14.27
N GLU A 108 6.96 -1.36 -15.53
CA GLU A 108 8.08 -0.91 -16.36
C GLU A 108 8.21 0.62 -16.36
N ALA A 109 7.10 1.32 -16.61
CA ALA A 109 7.07 2.78 -16.63
C ALA A 109 7.42 3.39 -15.27
N MET A 110 6.97 2.79 -14.16
CA MET A 110 7.31 3.26 -12.82
C MET A 110 8.79 3.07 -12.50
N VAL A 111 9.36 1.92 -12.83
CA VAL A 111 10.79 1.65 -12.62
C VAL A 111 11.64 2.57 -13.49
N ALA A 112 11.32 2.70 -14.77
CA ALA A 112 12.02 3.63 -15.69
C ALA A 112 11.99 5.08 -15.15
N LYS A 113 10.86 5.51 -14.57
CA LYS A 113 10.77 6.83 -13.93
C LYS A 113 11.66 6.92 -12.70
N ALA A 114 11.70 5.88 -11.84
CA ALA A 114 12.56 5.85 -10.66
C ALA A 114 14.05 5.93 -11.03
N GLU A 115 14.47 5.18 -12.04
CA GLU A 115 15.84 5.16 -12.55
C GLU A 115 16.27 6.50 -13.22
N SER A 116 15.31 7.32 -13.68
CA SER A 116 15.60 8.60 -14.34
C SER A 116 16.14 9.70 -13.40
N ASP A 117 15.85 9.64 -12.11
CA ASP A 117 16.44 10.53 -11.08
C ASP A 117 16.57 9.74 -9.75
N PRO A 118 17.80 9.41 -9.32
CA PRO A 118 18.04 8.63 -8.09
C PRO A 118 17.61 9.34 -6.80
N ARG A 119 17.15 10.60 -6.88
CA ARG A 119 16.57 11.33 -5.76
C ARG A 119 15.05 11.14 -5.64
N LEU A 120 14.42 10.40 -6.55
CA LEU A 120 13.00 10.07 -6.43
C LEU A 120 12.81 9.02 -5.33
N GLY A 121 12.12 9.40 -4.26
CA GLY A 121 11.77 8.53 -3.13
C GLY A 121 10.37 7.95 -3.20
N ALA A 122 9.55 8.45 -4.13
CA ALA A 122 8.21 7.96 -4.38
C ALA A 122 7.77 8.24 -5.82
N ILE A 123 7.17 7.25 -6.47
CA ILE A 123 6.67 7.34 -7.83
C ILE A 123 5.20 6.89 -7.85
N GLY A 124 4.33 7.71 -8.45
CA GLY A 124 2.92 7.41 -8.66
C GLY A 124 2.59 7.11 -10.12
N SER A 125 1.45 6.46 -10.35
CA SER A 125 0.90 6.17 -11.67
C SER A 125 -0.17 7.18 -12.09
N ALA A 126 -0.48 7.29 -13.37
CA ALA A 126 -1.72 7.89 -13.85
C ALA A 126 -2.88 6.95 -13.50
N ILE A 127 -3.76 7.38 -12.60
CA ILE A 127 -4.86 6.57 -12.08
C ILE A 127 -6.15 7.00 -12.73
N TYR A 128 -6.85 6.04 -13.32
CA TYR A 128 -8.15 6.23 -14.00
C TYR A 128 -9.27 5.59 -13.19
N GLU A 129 -10.49 6.04 -13.41
CA GLU A 129 -11.67 5.40 -12.82
C GLU A 129 -11.95 4.04 -13.51
N MET A 130 -12.21 3.00 -12.74
CA MET A 130 -12.46 1.67 -13.28
C MET A 130 -13.79 1.61 -14.06
N GLU A 131 -14.80 2.36 -13.62
CA GLU A 131 -16.12 2.44 -14.28
C GLU A 131 -16.11 3.35 -15.52
N GLU A 132 -15.21 4.34 -15.57
CA GLU A 132 -15.01 5.28 -16.68
C GLU A 132 -13.52 5.29 -17.09
N PRO A 133 -13.03 4.27 -17.84
CA PRO A 133 -11.59 4.03 -18.04
C PRO A 133 -10.79 5.14 -18.71
N SER A 134 -11.47 6.10 -19.33
CA SER A 134 -10.83 7.29 -19.93
C SER A 134 -10.76 8.49 -18.97
N LYS A 135 -11.43 8.41 -17.81
CA LYS A 135 -11.50 9.51 -16.85
C LYS A 135 -10.40 9.40 -15.83
N LEU A 136 -9.55 10.42 -15.78
CA LEU A 136 -8.47 10.49 -14.80
C LEU A 136 -9.06 10.72 -13.39
N GLN A 137 -8.73 9.81 -12.47
CA GLN A 137 -9.06 9.90 -11.04
C GLN A 137 -7.97 10.67 -10.28
N ALA A 138 -6.69 10.43 -10.62
CA ALA A 138 -5.55 11.13 -10.06
C ALA A 138 -4.34 11.08 -10.99
N TRP A 139 -3.67 12.21 -11.18
CA TRP A 139 -2.34 12.26 -11.79
C TRP A 139 -1.28 12.01 -10.72
N GLY A 140 -1.00 10.74 -10.43
CA GLY A 140 -0.07 10.28 -9.41
C GLY A 140 -0.51 10.56 -7.98
N GLY A 141 -1.08 11.71 -7.73
CA GLY A 141 -1.47 12.19 -6.42
C GLY A 141 -2.10 13.57 -6.46
N GLY A 142 -1.67 14.47 -5.56
CA GLY A 142 -2.33 15.75 -5.45
C GLY A 142 -1.55 16.81 -4.68
N TYR A 143 -2.30 17.80 -4.19
CA TYR A 143 -1.79 18.89 -3.37
C TYR A 143 -2.48 18.96 -2.01
N VAL A 144 -1.79 19.53 -1.04
CA VAL A 144 -2.30 19.80 0.32
C VAL A 144 -2.52 21.29 0.49
N ASN A 145 -3.75 21.67 0.85
CA ASN A 145 -4.07 23.06 1.18
C ASN A 145 -4.12 23.26 2.70
N PHE A 146 -3.09 23.88 3.26
CA PHE A 146 -2.98 24.12 4.68
C PHE A 146 -4.01 25.13 5.21
N TRP A 147 -4.41 26.13 4.43
CA TRP A 147 -5.42 27.11 4.83
C TRP A 147 -6.82 26.49 4.95
N MET A 148 -7.14 25.55 4.06
CA MET A 148 -8.45 24.92 4.01
C MET A 148 -8.48 23.56 4.72
N GLY A 149 -7.36 23.04 5.19
CA GLY A 149 -7.24 21.77 5.90
C GLY A 149 -7.73 20.56 5.06
N HIS A 150 -7.36 20.50 3.79
CA HIS A 150 -7.72 19.38 2.89
C HIS A 150 -6.60 19.05 1.91
N ALA A 151 -6.68 17.86 1.31
CA ALA A 151 -5.93 17.45 0.13
C ALA A 151 -6.88 17.18 -1.05
N ARG A 152 -6.38 17.35 -2.27
CA ARG A 152 -7.11 17.03 -3.51
C ARG A 152 -6.18 16.45 -4.55
N HIS A 153 -6.69 15.51 -5.35
CA HIS A 153 -5.96 14.96 -6.48
C HIS A 153 -5.90 15.95 -7.64
N TYR A 154 -4.84 15.87 -8.43
CA TYR A 154 -4.79 16.50 -9.73
C TYR A 154 -5.50 15.61 -10.74
N LEU A 155 -6.39 16.22 -11.53
CA LEU A 155 -7.20 15.53 -12.53
C LEU A 155 -6.69 15.80 -13.97
N ALA A 156 -5.46 16.28 -14.09
CA ALA A 156 -4.76 16.52 -15.35
C ALA A 156 -3.25 16.41 -15.12
N PRO A 157 -2.48 16.10 -16.18
CA PRO A 157 -1.01 16.08 -16.10
C PRO A 157 -0.45 17.43 -15.65
N ILE A 158 0.48 17.36 -14.69
CA ILE A 158 1.20 18.51 -14.15
C ILE A 158 2.67 18.15 -13.93
N PRO A 159 3.58 19.14 -13.84
CA PRO A 159 4.97 18.90 -13.47
C PRO A 159 5.12 18.32 -12.05
N ASP A 160 6.06 17.38 -11.88
CA ASP A 160 6.32 16.70 -10.60
C ASP A 160 6.52 17.65 -9.42
N GLN A 161 7.16 18.80 -9.65
CA GLN A 161 7.45 19.81 -8.61
C GLN A 161 6.18 20.40 -7.97
N LYS A 162 5.03 20.28 -8.63
CA LYS A 162 3.73 20.75 -8.10
C LYS A 162 3.01 19.67 -7.30
N VAL A 163 3.45 18.41 -7.37
CA VAL A 163 2.83 17.31 -6.62
C VAL A 163 3.28 17.35 -5.18
N ASP A 164 2.34 17.40 -4.24
CA ASP A 164 2.66 17.38 -2.82
C ASP A 164 2.72 15.97 -2.26
N TYR A 165 1.93 15.04 -2.79
CA TYR A 165 1.91 13.64 -2.38
C TYR A 165 1.53 12.72 -3.55
N ILE A 166 2.00 11.49 -3.49
CA ILE A 166 1.56 10.38 -4.32
C ILE A 166 0.47 9.63 -3.58
N THR A 167 -0.62 9.23 -4.27
CA THR A 167 -1.71 8.48 -3.63
C THR A 167 -1.33 7.01 -3.40
N GLY A 168 -1.72 6.49 -2.25
CA GLY A 168 -1.48 5.09 -1.85
C GLY A 168 -2.15 4.05 -2.74
N ALA A 169 -3.02 4.46 -3.69
CA ALA A 169 -3.63 3.53 -4.63
C ALA A 169 -2.60 2.87 -5.58
N SER A 170 -1.50 3.57 -5.91
CA SER A 170 -0.35 3.05 -6.66
C SER A 170 0.91 3.84 -6.31
N PHE A 171 1.81 3.23 -5.54
CA PHE A 171 2.90 3.92 -4.87
C PHE A 171 4.19 3.08 -4.91
N LEU A 172 5.11 3.36 -5.82
CA LEU A 172 6.42 2.71 -5.90
C LEU A 172 7.42 3.47 -5.03
N ILE A 173 8.15 2.73 -4.18
CA ILE A 173 9.10 3.27 -3.21
C ILE A 173 10.45 2.56 -3.36
N PRO A 174 11.56 3.28 -3.64
CA PRO A 174 12.89 2.70 -3.65
C PRO A 174 13.33 2.23 -2.25
N ARG A 175 14.12 1.15 -2.19
CA ARG A 175 14.73 0.66 -0.93
C ARG A 175 15.44 1.79 -0.17
N ALA A 176 16.30 2.55 -0.85
CA ALA A 176 17.05 3.62 -0.23
C ALA A 176 16.18 4.67 0.45
N ALA A 177 14.99 4.97 -0.10
CA ALA A 177 14.03 5.87 0.50
C ALA A 177 13.42 5.26 1.78
N MET A 178 13.04 3.97 1.75
CA MET A 178 12.52 3.26 2.93
C MET A 178 13.55 3.16 4.04
N GLU A 179 14.81 2.90 3.71
CA GLU A 179 15.91 2.86 4.69
C GLU A 179 16.21 4.24 5.28
N SER A 180 16.04 5.30 4.50
CA SER A 180 16.28 6.69 4.92
C SER A 180 15.21 7.24 5.86
N VAL A 181 13.91 7.05 5.53
CA VAL A 181 12.81 7.68 6.28
C VAL A 181 11.96 6.68 7.07
N GLY A 182 12.24 5.38 6.95
CA GLY A 182 11.42 4.30 7.52
C GLY A 182 10.20 3.97 6.67
N LEU A 183 9.33 3.12 7.21
CA LEU A 183 8.11 2.66 6.57
C LEU A 183 6.93 3.62 6.84
N LEU A 184 5.71 3.24 6.46
CA LEU A 184 4.51 4.04 6.72
C LEU A 184 4.28 4.25 8.23
N ASP A 185 3.64 5.37 8.61
CA ASP A 185 3.36 5.68 10.03
C ASP A 185 2.27 4.76 10.60
N GLU A 186 2.67 3.83 11.46
CA GLU A 186 1.78 2.87 12.13
C GLU A 186 0.82 3.53 13.14
N GLY A 187 1.02 4.79 13.47
CA GLY A 187 0.09 5.59 14.27
C GLY A 187 -1.15 6.06 13.49
N ILE A 188 -1.18 5.84 12.18
CA ILE A 188 -2.32 6.10 11.29
C ILE A 188 -3.04 4.77 11.04
N PHE A 189 -4.37 4.75 11.22
CA PHE A 189 -5.16 3.56 10.88
C PHE A 189 -5.55 3.52 9.41
N LEU A 190 -5.97 4.66 8.85
CA LEU A 190 -6.44 4.78 7.47
C LEU A 190 -6.46 6.24 7.03
N TYR A 191 -6.17 6.50 5.75
CA TYR A 191 -6.06 7.82 5.12
C TYR A 191 -4.93 8.70 5.66
N TRP A 192 -4.46 9.61 4.84
CA TRP A 192 -3.39 10.57 5.13
C TRP A 192 -2.02 9.94 5.38
N ASP A 193 -1.89 8.64 5.28
CA ASP A 193 -0.63 7.90 5.33
C ASP A 193 0.25 8.22 4.11
N ASP A 194 -0.35 8.37 2.95
CA ASP A 194 0.29 8.75 1.70
C ASP A 194 0.82 10.20 1.72
N PRO A 195 0.05 11.26 2.08
CA PRO A 195 0.61 12.58 2.29
C PRO A 195 1.67 12.60 3.40
N GLU A 196 1.47 11.89 4.50
CA GLU A 196 2.42 11.84 5.61
C GLU A 196 3.78 11.30 5.13
N TYR A 197 3.78 10.15 4.45
CA TYR A 197 4.99 9.54 3.94
C TYR A 197 5.73 10.44 2.94
N CYS A 198 5.00 11.03 1.99
CA CYS A 198 5.57 11.97 1.03
C CYS A 198 6.16 13.22 1.71
N TRP A 199 5.56 13.69 2.81
CA TRP A 199 6.10 14.82 3.58
C TRP A 199 7.41 14.46 4.29
N ARG A 200 7.51 13.26 4.87
CA ARG A 200 8.78 12.75 5.44
C ARG A 200 9.86 12.63 4.39
N LEU A 201 9.54 12.08 3.22
CA LEU A 201 10.47 12.00 2.09
C LEU A 201 11.00 13.38 1.70
N LYS A 202 10.12 14.35 1.46
CA LYS A 202 10.50 15.73 1.09
C LYS A 202 11.36 16.39 2.15
N ARG A 203 11.06 16.21 3.44
CA ARG A 203 11.87 16.73 4.56
C ARG A 203 13.27 16.11 4.62
N ALA A 204 13.42 14.87 4.19
CA ALA A 204 14.70 14.17 4.07
C ALA A 204 15.46 14.50 2.77
N GLY A 205 14.93 15.39 1.92
CA GLY A 205 15.56 15.81 0.67
C GLY A 205 15.21 14.97 -0.56
N TRP A 206 14.34 13.96 -0.42
CA TRP A 206 13.83 13.18 -1.54
C TRP A 206 12.84 13.99 -2.37
N LYS A 207 12.76 13.65 -3.65
CA LYS A 207 11.72 14.11 -4.58
C LYS A 207 10.63 13.06 -4.70
N ILE A 208 9.49 13.48 -5.23
CA ILE A 208 8.44 12.57 -5.67
C ILE A 208 8.09 12.88 -7.13
N GLY A 209 7.64 11.87 -7.88
CA GLY A 209 7.36 12.02 -9.30
C GLY A 209 6.23 11.15 -9.78
N VAL A 210 5.76 11.41 -10.99
CA VAL A 210 4.67 10.67 -11.62
C VAL A 210 5.18 10.01 -12.90
N ALA A 211 4.99 8.70 -13.00
CA ALA A 211 5.16 7.94 -14.23
C ALA A 211 3.85 8.02 -15.04
N GLY A 212 3.74 9.00 -15.93
CA GLY A 212 2.51 9.24 -16.68
C GLY A 212 2.13 8.10 -17.62
N ASP A 213 3.10 7.30 -18.06
CA ASP A 213 2.90 6.11 -18.90
C ASP A 213 2.47 4.88 -18.08
N SER A 214 2.60 4.91 -16.77
CA SER A 214 2.06 3.90 -15.86
C SER A 214 0.57 4.13 -15.67
N LYS A 215 -0.27 3.26 -16.21
CA LYS A 215 -1.73 3.38 -16.14
C LYS A 215 -2.30 2.34 -15.18
N ILE A 216 -3.13 2.83 -14.27
CA ILE A 216 -3.84 2.01 -13.27
C ILE A 216 -5.31 2.40 -13.33
N TRP A 217 -6.21 1.43 -13.29
CA TRP A 217 -7.64 1.65 -13.10
C TRP A 217 -8.01 1.26 -11.69
N HIS A 218 -8.65 2.18 -10.97
CA HIS A 218 -8.94 2.02 -9.54
C HIS A 218 -10.41 2.25 -9.25
N LYS A 219 -11.03 1.33 -8.52
CA LYS A 219 -12.45 1.37 -8.19
C LYS A 219 -12.78 2.45 -7.16
N GLY A 220 -11.83 2.72 -6.27
CA GLY A 220 -12.01 3.69 -5.19
C GLY A 220 -12.92 3.20 -4.08
N MET A 221 -12.84 3.87 -2.93
CA MET A 221 -13.42 3.55 -1.62
C MET A 221 -14.65 2.62 -1.61
N THR A 222 -14.41 1.30 -1.47
CA THR A 222 -15.47 0.29 -1.45
C THR A 222 -15.53 -0.51 -0.15
N ALA A 223 -14.39 -0.75 0.52
CA ALA A 223 -14.29 -1.67 1.64
C ALA A 223 -15.15 -1.31 2.88
N TYR A 224 -15.43 -0.02 3.11
CA TYR A 224 -16.22 0.44 4.27
C TYR A 224 -17.51 1.17 3.90
N GLY A 225 -17.92 1.16 2.62
CA GLY A 225 -19.04 1.96 2.10
C GLY A 225 -18.69 3.45 1.98
N LYS A 226 -19.07 4.06 0.86
CA LYS A 226 -18.65 5.43 0.46
C LYS A 226 -19.02 6.56 1.45
N LYS A 227 -19.84 6.30 2.49
CA LYS A 227 -20.36 7.34 3.39
C LYS A 227 -20.72 6.74 4.77
N SER A 228 -19.75 6.39 5.60
CA SER A 228 -20.04 5.96 6.97
C SER A 228 -19.44 6.90 8.02
N PRO A 229 -20.06 7.02 9.22
CA PRO A 229 -19.49 7.79 10.33
C PRO A 229 -18.08 7.32 10.71
N ARG A 230 -17.82 6.01 10.67
CA ARG A 230 -16.51 5.42 10.97
C ARG A 230 -15.41 5.93 10.03
N MET A 231 -15.73 6.08 8.73
CA MET A 231 -14.79 6.63 7.75
C MET A 231 -14.48 8.10 8.02
N ASP A 232 -15.51 8.90 8.36
CA ASP A 232 -15.31 10.29 8.74
C ASP A 232 -14.44 10.41 10.03
N THR A 233 -14.60 9.49 10.99
CA THR A 233 -13.73 9.44 12.19
C THR A 233 -12.27 9.20 11.81
N PHE A 234 -11.97 8.15 11.05
CA PHE A 234 -10.60 7.83 10.64
C PHE A 234 -9.97 8.96 9.81
N PHE A 235 -10.70 9.43 8.80
CA PHE A 235 -10.21 10.51 7.95
C PHE A 235 -9.84 11.75 8.75
N ASN A 236 -10.69 12.17 9.69
CA ASN A 236 -10.46 13.40 10.46
C ASN A 236 -9.43 13.22 11.58
N ALA A 237 -9.28 12.02 12.15
CA ALA A 237 -8.21 11.72 13.09
C ALA A 237 -6.83 11.81 12.41
N SER A 238 -6.69 11.17 11.25
CA SER A 238 -5.45 11.18 10.47
C SER A 238 -5.14 12.55 9.88
N ALA A 239 -6.15 13.25 9.34
CA ALA A 239 -5.99 14.62 8.86
C ALA A 239 -5.53 15.58 9.98
N ALA A 240 -6.18 15.50 11.14
CA ALA A 240 -5.82 16.37 12.28
C ALA A 240 -4.40 16.08 12.77
N ARG A 241 -3.97 14.79 12.79
CA ARG A 241 -2.60 14.39 13.11
C ARG A 241 -1.62 15.00 12.10
N PHE A 242 -1.84 14.80 10.81
CA PHE A 242 -1.00 15.34 9.74
C PHE A 242 -0.87 16.87 9.84
N PHE A 243 -1.98 17.59 9.95
CA PHE A 243 -1.94 19.05 10.01
C PHE A 243 -1.30 19.59 11.30
N ARG A 244 -1.44 18.91 12.44
CA ARG A 244 -0.75 19.30 13.69
C ARG A 244 0.76 19.18 13.56
N GLU A 245 1.25 18.20 12.83
CA GLU A 245 2.68 17.90 12.71
C GLU A 245 3.35 18.68 11.58
N TYR A 246 2.68 18.82 10.44
CA TYR A 246 3.30 19.31 9.21
C TYR A 246 2.85 20.71 8.78
N SER A 247 1.74 21.20 9.28
CA SER A 247 1.25 22.53 8.87
C SER A 247 2.05 23.67 9.53
N PRO A 248 2.37 24.74 8.79
CA PRO A 248 2.90 25.97 9.37
C PRO A 248 1.86 26.72 10.21
N ILE A 249 0.57 26.39 10.06
CA ILE A 249 -0.57 27.01 10.76
C ILE A 249 -1.52 25.92 11.31
N PRO A 250 -1.05 25.03 12.23
CA PRO A 250 -1.74 23.80 12.60
C PRO A 250 -3.19 23.98 13.04
N MET A 251 -3.43 24.95 13.92
CA MET A 251 -4.77 25.22 14.45
C MET A 251 -5.74 25.66 13.35
N ILE A 252 -5.31 26.53 12.44
CA ILE A 252 -6.12 26.97 11.31
C ILE A 252 -6.43 25.80 10.41
N SER A 253 -5.41 25.04 9.99
CA SER A 253 -5.58 23.89 9.10
C SER A 253 -6.56 22.86 9.64
N VAL A 254 -6.42 22.51 10.93
CA VAL A 254 -7.31 21.52 11.57
C VAL A 254 -8.74 22.06 11.65
N TRP A 255 -8.93 23.24 12.25
CA TRP A 255 -10.27 23.70 12.59
C TRP A 255 -11.06 24.24 11.39
N VAL A 256 -10.42 24.89 10.42
CA VAL A 256 -11.09 25.25 9.15
C VAL A 256 -11.52 23.99 8.41
N GLY A 257 -10.62 23.01 8.27
CA GLY A 257 -10.96 21.75 7.61
C GLY A 257 -12.10 20.99 8.30
N VAL A 258 -12.08 20.92 9.65
CA VAL A 258 -13.15 20.30 10.45
C VAL A 258 -14.47 21.04 10.24
N THR A 259 -14.48 22.36 10.39
CA THR A 259 -15.70 23.18 10.25
C THR A 259 -16.33 23.01 8.87
N LEU A 260 -15.54 23.04 7.81
CA LEU A 260 -16.04 22.86 6.44
C LEU A 260 -16.63 21.46 6.24
N ARG A 261 -15.96 20.43 6.75
CA ARG A 261 -16.46 19.04 6.63
C ARG A 261 -17.71 18.82 7.46
N MET A 262 -17.77 19.33 8.70
CA MET A 262 -18.98 19.27 9.54
C MET A 262 -20.14 20.05 8.89
N GLY A 263 -19.91 21.29 8.47
CA GLY A 263 -20.93 22.11 7.82
C GLY A 263 -21.55 21.41 6.62
N LYS A 264 -20.70 20.77 5.76
CA LYS A 264 -21.22 19.96 4.64
C LYS A 264 -22.12 18.82 5.10
N ARG A 265 -21.79 18.09 6.18
CA ARG A 265 -22.64 16.99 6.71
C ARG A 265 -23.94 17.52 7.30
N LEU A 266 -23.87 18.61 8.06
CA LEU A 266 -25.07 19.25 8.63
C LEU A 266 -26.05 19.75 7.55
N LEU A 267 -25.53 20.39 6.49
CA LEU A 267 -26.35 20.82 5.35
C LEU A 267 -26.99 19.65 4.59
N MET A 268 -26.41 18.45 4.68
CA MET A 268 -26.97 17.21 4.11
C MET A 268 -27.89 16.46 5.09
N GLY A 269 -28.14 16.99 6.29
CA GLY A 269 -28.93 16.34 7.34
C GLY A 269 -28.25 15.13 8.00
N ASP A 270 -26.93 14.95 7.79
CA ASP A 270 -26.17 13.76 8.25
C ASP A 270 -25.46 14.08 9.57
N PHE A 271 -26.25 14.13 10.66
CA PHE A 271 -25.77 14.52 11.99
C PHE A 271 -24.76 13.53 12.58
N ASP A 272 -24.92 12.23 12.31
CA ASP A 272 -24.03 11.20 12.84
C ASP A 272 -22.64 11.32 12.21
N ARG A 273 -22.57 11.60 10.90
CA ARG A 273 -21.30 11.85 10.24
C ARG A 273 -20.68 13.19 10.66
N ALA A 274 -21.50 14.22 10.95
CA ALA A 274 -20.99 15.47 11.50
C ALA A 274 -20.35 15.24 12.89
N ARG A 275 -20.97 14.47 13.77
CA ARG A 275 -20.40 14.05 15.06
C ARG A 275 -19.10 13.26 14.88
N ALA A 276 -19.06 12.34 13.90
CA ALA A 276 -17.88 11.55 13.59
C ALA A 276 -16.68 12.40 13.13
N VAL A 277 -16.94 13.46 12.34
CA VAL A 277 -15.89 14.43 11.96
C VAL A 277 -15.28 15.09 13.20
N TRP A 278 -16.12 15.56 14.12
CA TRP A 278 -15.66 16.17 15.37
C TRP A 278 -14.88 15.17 16.25
N ALA A 279 -15.47 13.98 16.47
CA ALA A 279 -14.88 12.93 17.28
C ALA A 279 -13.48 12.53 16.75
N GLY A 280 -13.32 12.34 15.44
CA GLY A 280 -12.04 12.04 14.83
C GLY A 280 -11.02 13.16 15.08
N ALA A 281 -11.38 14.41 14.81
CA ALA A 281 -10.45 15.54 14.94
C ALA A 281 -10.02 15.84 16.39
N THR A 282 -10.88 15.51 17.36
CA THR A 282 -10.62 15.72 18.80
C THR A 282 -10.04 14.51 19.51
N GLN A 283 -9.96 13.36 18.81
CA GLN A 283 -9.39 12.15 19.38
C GLN A 283 -7.94 12.41 19.80
N LYS A 284 -7.67 12.34 21.11
CA LYS A 284 -6.30 12.27 21.61
C LYS A 284 -5.73 10.94 21.16
N ASN A 285 -4.60 10.97 20.46
CA ASN A 285 -3.94 9.78 19.91
C ASN A 285 -3.90 8.66 20.95
N SER A 286 -4.69 7.63 20.74
CA SER A 286 -4.66 6.39 21.55
C SER A 286 -3.55 5.43 21.09
N VAL A 287 -2.77 5.81 20.07
CA VAL A 287 -1.58 5.08 19.63
C VAL A 287 -0.37 5.91 20.04
N PRO A 288 0.58 5.35 20.80
CA PRO A 288 1.83 6.04 21.13
C PRO A 288 2.49 6.49 19.82
N ALA A 289 3.02 7.72 19.83
CA ALA A 289 3.89 8.16 18.73
C ALA A 289 4.99 7.09 18.55
N PRO A 290 5.30 6.63 17.33
CA PRO A 290 6.43 5.76 17.13
C PRO A 290 7.66 6.47 17.71
N GLY A 291 8.32 5.81 18.67
CA GLY A 291 9.60 6.29 19.18
C GLY A 291 10.51 6.52 17.99
N ARG A 292 11.30 7.60 18.07
CA ARG A 292 12.39 7.93 17.14
C ARG A 292 12.99 6.67 16.57
N VAL A 293 13.24 6.70 15.25
CA VAL A 293 13.98 5.69 14.47
C VAL A 293 14.77 4.76 15.38
N MET A 294 14.22 3.58 15.67
CA MET A 294 15.04 2.51 16.24
C MET A 294 16.00 2.11 15.13
N SER A 295 17.28 2.37 15.35
CA SER A 295 18.35 1.69 14.62
C SER A 295 17.95 0.21 14.51
N MET A 296 18.10 -0.37 13.33
CA MET A 296 17.92 -1.80 13.12
C MET A 296 18.94 -2.57 13.97
N ASN A 297 18.64 -2.75 15.29
CA ASN A 297 19.36 -3.65 16.16
C ASN A 297 18.37 -4.37 17.06
N SER A 298 18.24 -5.66 16.77
CA SER A 298 17.83 -6.75 17.66
C SER A 298 16.55 -6.57 18.48
N ASN A 299 15.38 -6.89 17.88
CA ASN A 299 14.40 -7.71 18.59
C ASN A 299 13.55 -8.43 17.54
N ARG A 300 13.90 -9.69 17.25
CA ARG A 300 13.09 -10.60 16.45
C ARG A 300 11.77 -10.86 17.18
N PRO A 301 10.59 -10.59 16.57
CA PRO A 301 9.40 -11.28 17.03
C PRO A 301 9.56 -12.76 16.64
N THR A 302 9.56 -13.64 17.62
CA THR A 302 9.48 -15.08 17.41
C THR A 302 8.17 -15.40 16.69
N ILE A 303 8.28 -15.69 15.41
CA ILE A 303 7.21 -16.35 14.66
C ILE A 303 7.10 -17.76 15.27
N LYS A 304 6.00 -18.04 15.96
CA LYS A 304 5.68 -19.42 16.36
C LYS A 304 5.44 -20.21 15.09
N SER A 305 6.41 -21.03 14.72
CA SER A 305 6.22 -22.12 13.76
C SER A 305 5.21 -23.10 14.34
N ASP A 306 4.18 -23.41 13.59
CA ASP A 306 3.22 -24.45 13.91
C ASP A 306 3.93 -25.81 13.82
N PRO A 307 3.99 -26.62 14.90
CA PRO A 307 4.70 -27.87 14.89
C PRO A 307 3.74 -29.01 14.53
N GLN A 308 3.33 -29.11 13.28
CA GLN A 308 2.74 -30.37 12.76
C GLN A 308 2.67 -30.35 11.23
N VAL A 309 3.72 -30.74 10.56
CA VAL A 309 3.70 -31.66 9.40
C VAL A 309 5.13 -32.14 9.17
N GLU A 310 5.51 -33.23 9.81
CA GLU A 310 6.64 -34.05 9.36
C GLU A 310 6.20 -34.89 8.17
N PRO A 311 6.95 -34.95 7.07
CA PRO A 311 6.71 -35.94 6.03
C PRO A 311 7.22 -37.29 6.51
N LYS A 312 6.31 -38.27 6.65
CA LYS A 312 6.69 -39.68 6.79
C LYS A 312 7.41 -40.13 5.53
N ILE A 313 8.71 -40.36 5.65
CA ILE A 313 9.49 -41.14 4.70
C ILE A 313 9.25 -42.61 5.06
N GLU A 314 8.40 -43.30 4.34
CA GLU A 314 8.35 -44.76 4.38
C GLU A 314 9.48 -45.29 3.48
N SER A 315 10.48 -45.86 4.16
CA SER A 315 11.51 -46.69 3.56
C SER A 315 10.97 -48.10 3.41
N GLU A 316 10.63 -48.53 2.24
CA GLU A 316 10.52 -49.98 1.92
C GLU A 316 11.77 -50.42 1.17
N ASN A 317 12.71 -51.04 1.95
CA ASN A 317 13.67 -52.01 1.46
C ASN A 317 13.01 -53.36 1.47
N HIS A 318 12.80 -53.92 0.32
CA HIS A 318 12.73 -55.40 0.20
C HIS A 318 13.54 -55.85 -1.02
N PHE A 319 14.74 -56.33 -0.67
CA PHE A 319 15.56 -57.19 -1.49
C PHE A 319 15.13 -58.60 -1.21
N GLU A 320 14.59 -59.31 -2.18
CA GLU A 320 14.68 -60.77 -2.17
C GLU A 320 14.99 -61.31 -3.58
N ARG A 321 16.12 -61.97 -3.61
CA ARG A 321 16.56 -62.82 -4.69
C ARG A 321 15.78 -64.14 -4.61
N SER A 322 15.32 -64.66 -5.69
CA SER A 322 15.46 -66.10 -5.91
C SER A 322 15.45 -66.44 -7.38
N ALA A 323 16.35 -67.28 -7.64
CA ALA A 323 16.73 -67.86 -8.89
C ALA A 323 15.76 -68.97 -9.32
N GLY A 324 15.79 -69.26 -10.58
CA GLY A 324 15.61 -70.68 -11.02
C GLY A 324 14.48 -70.99 -11.94
N GLY A 325 14.84 -71.34 -13.16
CA GLY A 325 14.40 -72.62 -13.71
C GLY A 325 13.47 -72.57 -14.94
N ARG A 326 14.09 -72.72 -16.08
CA ARG A 326 13.79 -73.62 -17.18
C ARG A 326 12.32 -74.05 -17.45
N ARG A 327 11.74 -73.71 -18.51
CA ARG A 327 11.65 -74.45 -19.80
C ARG A 327 10.99 -73.63 -20.87
#